data_4d4c09f76e9e23188d017f9aaa2c8314
#
_entry.id   4d4c09f76e9e23188d017f9aaa2c8314
#
_cell.length_a   1.000
_cell.length_b   1.000
_cell.length_c   1.000
_cell.angle_alpha   90.00
_cell.angle_beta   90.00
_cell.angle_gamma   90.00
#
_symmetry.space_group_name_H-M   'P 1'
#
loop_
_entity.id
_entity.type
_entity.pdbx_description
1 polymer ?
#
loop_
_entity_poly.entity_id
_entity_poly.type
_entity_poly.pdbx_seq_one_letter_code
_entity_poly.pdbx_strand_id
1 'polypeptide(L)'
;MQRPGGDAAVVRVHDTDKALAITTDCTPRYCFASPVEGGKQAVAEAWRNLTAVGAAPLAITNCLNFANPQRPEIMGQIVGCLDGMAEACRALDFPIVSGNVSLYNESKATGGGSAILPTPAIGGVGLLADWTRNVTIGFKGSGDVILAVGARGGHLGQSLWLREVHGREGADAGPPPPVDLAAERRTGDLIRGQIEAGHLSACHDVSDGGVAVALAEMALAGGIGAMIDRKQPFDCARSFFAEDQGVYLVTVHDHALLDFLGAAHAAGVEAEPMGRTGGKRLIFERPDRDDVVALDDLRAAHEAFFPNLMSASA
;
A
#
# COMPACT_ATOMS: atom_id res chain seq x y z
N MET A 1 17.06 -4.31 -9.37
CA MET A 1 16.43 -3.01 -9.49
C MET A 1 15.64 -2.69 -8.23
N GLN A 2 14.59 -3.41 -7.89
CA GLN A 2 13.95 -3.29 -6.57
C GLN A 2 14.52 -4.35 -5.62
N ARG A 3 14.73 -3.98 -4.35
CA ARG A 3 15.03 -4.94 -3.28
C ARG A 3 13.72 -5.51 -2.74
N PRO A 4 13.73 -6.70 -2.08
CA PRO A 4 12.56 -7.19 -1.34
C PRO A 4 12.02 -6.11 -0.38
N GLY A 5 10.70 -6.01 -0.26
CA GLY A 5 10.01 -4.99 0.54
C GLY A 5 9.62 -3.72 -0.23
N GLY A 6 9.84 -3.64 -1.54
CA GLY A 6 9.29 -2.57 -2.38
C GLY A 6 7.89 -2.93 -2.91
N ASP A 7 7.15 -1.92 -3.41
CA ASP A 7 5.75 -2.04 -3.84
C ASP A 7 5.56 -3.04 -4.99
N ALA A 8 6.50 -3.12 -5.91
CA ALA A 8 6.51 -4.09 -6.98
C ALA A 8 7.93 -4.58 -7.29
N ALA A 9 8.05 -5.84 -7.70
CA ALA A 9 9.27 -6.36 -8.29
C ALA A 9 9.47 -5.76 -9.68
N VAL A 10 10.69 -5.30 -10.00
CA VAL A 10 11.00 -4.73 -11.32
C VAL A 10 12.07 -5.57 -12.00
N VAL A 11 11.73 -6.15 -13.14
CA VAL A 11 12.56 -7.06 -13.92
C VAL A 11 12.86 -6.43 -15.27
N ARG A 12 14.15 -6.24 -15.57
CA ARG A 12 14.60 -5.67 -16.85
C ARG A 12 14.35 -6.63 -18.00
N VAL A 13 13.84 -6.12 -19.11
CA VAL A 13 13.77 -6.85 -20.37
C VAL A 13 15.10 -6.66 -21.12
N HIS A 14 15.89 -7.73 -21.22
CA HIS A 14 17.21 -7.68 -21.87
C HIS A 14 17.12 -7.16 -23.30
N ASP A 15 18.20 -6.49 -23.73
CA ASP A 15 18.34 -5.89 -25.06
C ASP A 15 17.30 -4.80 -25.39
N THR A 16 16.65 -4.24 -24.35
CA THR A 16 15.70 -3.12 -24.48
C THR A 16 15.88 -2.13 -23.31
N ASP A 17 15.26 -0.96 -23.44
CA ASP A 17 15.16 -0.01 -22.34
C ASP A 17 13.99 -0.31 -21.38
N LYS A 18 13.22 -1.37 -21.64
CA LYS A 18 12.00 -1.71 -20.90
C LYS A 18 12.27 -2.53 -19.64
N ALA A 19 11.32 -2.43 -18.69
CA ALA A 19 11.20 -3.36 -17.59
C ALA A 19 9.73 -3.72 -17.33
N LEU A 20 9.51 -4.89 -16.76
CA LEU A 20 8.22 -5.32 -16.24
C LEU A 20 8.20 -5.09 -14.72
N ALA A 21 7.12 -4.52 -14.24
CA ALA A 21 6.80 -4.47 -12.82
C ALA A 21 5.74 -5.53 -12.50
N ILE A 22 5.89 -6.22 -11.37
CA ILE A 22 5.02 -7.32 -10.97
C ILE A 22 4.73 -7.17 -9.47
N THR A 23 3.45 -7.24 -9.10
CA THR A 23 2.99 -7.22 -7.71
C THR A 23 1.97 -8.32 -7.45
N THR A 24 1.72 -8.59 -6.16
CA THR A 24 0.67 -9.54 -5.73
C THR A 24 0.01 -8.97 -4.48
N ASP A 25 -1.29 -8.77 -4.55
CA ASP A 25 -2.04 -8.03 -3.54
C ASP A 25 -3.36 -8.69 -3.18
N CYS A 26 -3.71 -8.63 -1.90
CA CYS A 26 -5.03 -8.95 -1.35
C CYS A 26 -5.06 -8.65 0.15
N THR A 27 -6.14 -8.05 0.62
CA THR A 27 -6.42 -7.88 2.05
C THR A 27 -7.65 -8.70 2.46
N PRO A 28 -7.48 -9.97 2.86
CA PRO A 28 -8.59 -10.88 3.13
C PRO A 28 -9.56 -10.39 4.21
N ARG A 29 -9.09 -9.64 5.21
CA ARG A 29 -9.94 -9.05 6.25
C ARG A 29 -10.90 -8.00 5.67
N TYR A 30 -10.51 -7.24 4.65
CA TYR A 30 -11.38 -6.30 3.94
C TYR A 30 -12.45 -7.04 3.14
N CYS A 31 -12.05 -8.10 2.41
CA CYS A 31 -12.97 -8.95 1.66
C CYS A 31 -13.98 -9.65 2.57
N PHE A 32 -13.59 -10.01 3.80
CA PHE A 32 -14.50 -10.62 4.78
C PHE A 32 -15.50 -9.59 5.32
N ALA A 33 -15.05 -8.39 5.67
CA ALA A 33 -15.90 -7.36 6.25
C ALA A 33 -16.84 -6.72 5.21
N SER A 34 -16.38 -6.55 3.97
CA SER A 34 -17.17 -6.03 2.85
C SER A 34 -16.62 -6.60 1.53
N PRO A 35 -17.22 -7.68 0.99
CA PRO A 35 -16.69 -8.35 -0.19
C PRO A 35 -16.50 -7.43 -1.41
N VAL A 36 -17.44 -6.50 -1.63
CA VAL A 36 -17.37 -5.54 -2.75
C VAL A 36 -16.20 -4.58 -2.58
N GLU A 37 -16.08 -3.94 -1.40
CA GLU A 37 -14.96 -3.01 -1.14
C GLU A 37 -13.61 -3.73 -1.11
N GLY A 38 -13.54 -4.93 -0.50
CA GLY A 38 -12.32 -5.72 -0.50
C GLY A 38 -11.90 -6.20 -1.89
N GLY A 39 -12.86 -6.53 -2.76
CA GLY A 39 -12.59 -6.85 -4.16
C GLY A 39 -12.08 -5.65 -4.95
N LYS A 40 -12.64 -4.44 -4.74
CA LYS A 40 -12.12 -3.19 -5.31
C LYS A 40 -10.71 -2.91 -4.85
N GLN A 41 -10.50 -2.99 -3.53
CA GLN A 41 -9.22 -2.69 -2.91
C GLN A 41 -8.10 -3.59 -3.46
N ALA A 42 -8.31 -4.90 -3.58
CA ALA A 42 -7.29 -5.81 -4.09
C ALA A 42 -6.78 -5.43 -5.50
N VAL A 43 -7.70 -4.98 -6.39
CA VAL A 43 -7.32 -4.50 -7.73
C VAL A 43 -6.67 -3.12 -7.68
N ALA A 44 -7.22 -2.20 -6.86
CA ALA A 44 -6.70 -0.85 -6.72
C ALA A 44 -5.28 -0.84 -6.12
N GLU A 45 -5.01 -1.71 -5.14
CA GLU A 45 -3.69 -1.83 -4.53
C GLU A 45 -2.66 -2.37 -5.52
N ALA A 46 -2.99 -3.42 -6.28
CA ALA A 46 -2.12 -3.91 -7.34
C ALA A 46 -1.81 -2.81 -8.37
N TRP A 47 -2.80 -2.03 -8.77
CA TRP A 47 -2.63 -0.90 -9.69
C TRP A 47 -1.74 0.20 -9.08
N ARG A 48 -1.94 0.51 -7.80
CA ARG A 48 -1.19 1.50 -7.01
C ARG A 48 0.27 1.11 -6.84
N ASN A 49 0.54 -0.15 -6.49
CA ASN A 49 1.88 -0.70 -6.32
C ASN A 49 2.71 -0.64 -7.62
N LEU A 50 2.10 -0.96 -8.76
CA LEU A 50 2.74 -0.80 -10.07
C LEU A 50 3.04 0.67 -10.37
N THR A 51 2.11 1.55 -10.00
CA THR A 51 2.23 3.00 -10.16
C THR A 51 3.35 3.56 -9.30
N ALA A 52 3.49 3.12 -8.05
CA ALA A 52 4.50 3.59 -7.10
C ALA A 52 5.94 3.38 -7.60
N VAL A 53 6.19 2.36 -8.41
CA VAL A 53 7.49 2.11 -9.04
C VAL A 53 7.65 2.80 -10.41
N GLY A 54 6.64 3.54 -10.89
CA GLY A 54 6.64 4.26 -12.16
C GLY A 54 6.16 3.43 -13.35
N ALA A 55 5.64 2.22 -13.13
CA ALA A 55 5.13 1.39 -14.22
C ALA A 55 3.71 1.81 -14.63
N ALA A 56 3.41 1.73 -15.92
CA ALA A 56 2.04 1.79 -16.42
C ALA A 56 1.38 0.42 -16.21
N PRO A 57 0.32 0.32 -15.37
CA PRO A 57 -0.41 -0.94 -15.18
C PRO A 57 -1.02 -1.42 -16.49
N LEU A 58 -0.87 -2.71 -16.81
CA LEU A 58 -1.33 -3.27 -18.08
C LEU A 58 -2.47 -4.27 -17.91
N ALA A 59 -2.29 -5.25 -17.04
CA ALA A 59 -3.25 -6.34 -16.87
C ALA A 59 -3.01 -7.07 -15.54
N ILE A 60 -4.03 -7.82 -15.11
CA ILE A 60 -3.97 -8.67 -13.93
C ILE A 60 -4.28 -10.13 -14.25
N THR A 61 -3.75 -11.01 -13.42
CA THR A 61 -4.25 -12.36 -13.19
C THR A 61 -4.88 -12.42 -11.81
N ASN A 62 -5.91 -13.22 -11.59
CA ASN A 62 -6.44 -13.44 -10.26
C ASN A 62 -6.23 -14.87 -9.79
N CYS A 63 -6.12 -15.05 -8.47
CA CYS A 63 -6.10 -16.35 -7.81
C CYS A 63 -7.17 -16.34 -6.73
N LEU A 64 -8.36 -16.84 -7.07
CA LEU A 64 -9.54 -16.76 -6.23
C LEU A 64 -9.56 -17.93 -5.24
N ASN A 65 -9.33 -17.66 -3.96
CA ASN A 65 -9.34 -18.69 -2.92
C ASN A 65 -10.50 -18.43 -1.95
N PHE A 66 -11.46 -19.37 -1.89
CA PHE A 66 -12.63 -19.29 -1.05
C PHE A 66 -12.93 -20.63 -0.37
N ALA A 67 -13.72 -20.57 0.70
CA ALA A 67 -14.25 -21.74 1.38
C ALA A 67 -15.33 -22.46 0.53
N ASN A 68 -16.19 -23.25 1.15
CA ASN A 68 -17.22 -24.06 0.47
C ASN A 68 -18.31 -23.18 -0.18
N PRO A 69 -18.40 -23.09 -1.52
CA PRO A 69 -19.35 -22.23 -2.22
C PRO A 69 -20.82 -22.72 -2.14
N GLN A 70 -21.08 -23.91 -1.64
CA GLN A 70 -22.43 -24.40 -1.39
C GLN A 70 -23.09 -23.70 -0.19
N ARG A 71 -22.30 -23.02 0.62
CA ARG A 71 -22.78 -22.19 1.71
C ARG A 71 -23.17 -20.80 1.15
N PRO A 72 -24.42 -20.33 1.34
CA PRO A 72 -24.91 -19.08 0.77
C PRO A 72 -24.03 -17.85 1.10
N GLU A 73 -23.52 -17.79 2.34
CA GLU A 73 -22.65 -16.71 2.79
C GLU A 73 -21.31 -16.69 2.04
N ILE A 74 -20.74 -17.85 1.73
CA ILE A 74 -19.48 -17.94 0.95
C ILE A 74 -19.73 -17.59 -0.51
N MET A 75 -20.85 -18.05 -1.08
CA MET A 75 -21.23 -17.64 -2.43
C MET A 75 -21.46 -16.12 -2.51
N GLY A 76 -22.08 -15.51 -1.50
CA GLY A 76 -22.22 -14.06 -1.39
C GLY A 76 -20.89 -13.33 -1.35
N GLN A 77 -19.89 -13.86 -0.64
CA GLN A 77 -18.52 -13.31 -0.63
C GLN A 77 -17.87 -13.39 -2.02
N ILE A 78 -17.99 -14.54 -2.71
CA ILE A 78 -17.46 -14.72 -4.07
C ILE A 78 -18.06 -13.69 -5.02
N VAL A 79 -19.40 -13.59 -5.07
CA VAL A 79 -20.11 -12.66 -5.95
C VAL A 79 -19.72 -11.21 -5.65
N GLY A 80 -19.73 -10.82 -4.37
CA GLY A 80 -19.37 -9.46 -3.96
C GLY A 80 -17.91 -9.10 -4.33
N CYS A 81 -16.96 -10.01 -4.12
CA CYS A 81 -15.58 -9.78 -4.54
C CYS A 81 -15.47 -9.64 -6.06
N LEU A 82 -16.15 -10.47 -6.84
CA LEU A 82 -16.15 -10.37 -8.31
C LEU A 82 -16.76 -9.06 -8.80
N ASP A 83 -17.85 -8.60 -8.18
CA ASP A 83 -18.48 -7.32 -8.52
C ASP A 83 -17.53 -6.15 -8.25
N GLY A 84 -16.90 -6.12 -7.07
CA GLY A 84 -15.91 -5.10 -6.71
C GLY A 84 -14.69 -5.11 -7.64
N MET A 85 -14.13 -6.29 -7.92
CA MET A 85 -13.01 -6.43 -8.87
C MET A 85 -13.39 -5.93 -10.27
N ALA A 86 -14.59 -6.29 -10.76
CA ALA A 86 -15.05 -5.86 -12.07
C ALA A 86 -15.24 -4.34 -12.17
N GLU A 87 -15.71 -3.71 -11.09
CA GLU A 87 -15.82 -2.24 -11.00
C GLU A 87 -14.45 -1.59 -11.09
N ALA A 88 -13.49 -2.04 -10.28
CA ALA A 88 -12.14 -1.51 -10.26
C ALA A 88 -11.40 -1.72 -11.59
N CYS A 89 -11.50 -2.91 -12.20
CA CYS A 89 -10.90 -3.20 -13.51
C CYS A 89 -11.38 -2.24 -14.60
N ARG A 90 -12.68 -1.92 -14.61
CA ARG A 90 -13.24 -0.99 -15.60
C ARG A 90 -12.79 0.45 -15.35
N ALA A 91 -12.80 0.89 -14.07
CA ALA A 91 -12.46 2.26 -13.71
C ALA A 91 -10.97 2.56 -13.93
N LEU A 92 -10.10 1.58 -13.66
CA LEU A 92 -8.65 1.73 -13.75
C LEU A 92 -8.07 1.28 -15.10
N ASP A 93 -8.89 0.78 -16.04
CA ASP A 93 -8.46 0.20 -17.32
C ASP A 93 -7.40 -0.90 -17.09
N PHE A 94 -7.72 -1.83 -16.20
CA PHE A 94 -6.80 -2.86 -15.72
C PHE A 94 -7.43 -4.25 -15.85
N PRO A 95 -7.46 -4.82 -17.07
CA PRO A 95 -8.24 -6.02 -17.41
C PRO A 95 -7.66 -7.29 -16.79
N ILE A 96 -8.54 -8.22 -16.45
CA ILE A 96 -8.19 -9.59 -16.06
C ILE A 96 -7.96 -10.40 -17.33
N VAL A 97 -6.76 -10.91 -17.53
CA VAL A 97 -6.38 -11.70 -18.72
C VAL A 97 -6.16 -13.17 -18.41
N SER A 98 -6.08 -13.54 -17.15
CA SER A 98 -5.83 -14.90 -16.69
C SER A 98 -6.36 -15.06 -15.26
N GLY A 99 -6.50 -16.29 -14.81
CA GLY A 99 -6.90 -16.53 -13.41
C GLY A 99 -6.96 -17.99 -13.05
N ASN A 100 -7.13 -18.21 -11.74
CA ASN A 100 -7.30 -19.52 -11.12
C ASN A 100 -8.39 -19.40 -10.05
N VAL A 101 -9.12 -20.46 -9.80
CA VAL A 101 -10.06 -20.57 -8.68
C VAL A 101 -9.75 -21.81 -7.86
N SER A 102 -9.70 -21.64 -6.54
CA SER A 102 -9.57 -22.70 -5.56
C SER A 102 -10.71 -22.57 -4.55
N LEU A 103 -11.54 -23.59 -4.46
CA LEU A 103 -12.71 -23.62 -3.62
C LEU A 103 -12.60 -24.74 -2.57
N TYR A 104 -13.53 -24.75 -1.60
CA TYR A 104 -13.53 -25.72 -0.49
C TYR A 104 -12.27 -25.64 0.40
N ASN A 105 -11.66 -24.46 0.52
CA ASN A 105 -10.49 -24.23 1.39
C ASN A 105 -10.97 -24.16 2.86
N GLU A 106 -11.15 -25.31 3.45
CA GLU A 106 -11.59 -25.49 4.85
C GLU A 106 -10.75 -26.58 5.51
N SER A 107 -10.38 -26.38 6.77
CA SER A 107 -9.69 -27.38 7.55
C SER A 107 -10.66 -28.12 8.50
N LYS A 108 -10.55 -29.44 8.54
CA LYS A 108 -11.22 -30.29 9.54
C LYS A 108 -10.33 -30.60 10.75
N ALA A 109 -9.05 -30.24 10.70
CA ALA A 109 -8.04 -30.56 11.73
C ALA A 109 -8.33 -29.89 13.08
N THR A 110 -9.11 -28.81 13.10
CA THR A 110 -9.47 -28.04 14.30
C THR A 110 -10.89 -28.34 14.80
N GLY A 111 -11.43 -29.53 14.51
CA GLY A 111 -12.80 -29.91 14.93
C GLY A 111 -13.87 -29.59 13.89
N GLY A 112 -13.51 -29.14 12.73
CA GLY A 112 -14.40 -28.85 11.59
C GLY A 112 -14.84 -27.40 11.51
N GLY A 113 -14.86 -26.83 10.28
CA GLY A 113 -15.50 -25.55 10.00
C GLY A 113 -14.59 -24.31 10.02
N SER A 114 -13.26 -24.43 10.09
CA SER A 114 -12.37 -23.29 9.88
C SER A 114 -12.23 -23.00 8.38
N ALA A 115 -13.12 -22.18 7.86
CA ALA A 115 -13.04 -21.63 6.51
C ALA A 115 -11.90 -20.60 6.44
N ILE A 116 -11.17 -20.56 5.33
CA ILE A 116 -10.26 -19.43 5.06
C ILE A 116 -11.08 -18.16 4.89
N LEU A 117 -10.45 -17.02 5.15
CA LEU A 117 -11.02 -15.72 4.74
C LEU A 117 -11.11 -15.66 3.21
N PRO A 118 -12.07 -14.89 2.65
CA PRO A 118 -12.13 -14.68 1.21
C PRO A 118 -10.85 -14.01 0.72
N THR A 119 -10.15 -14.71 -0.16
CA THR A 119 -8.81 -14.30 -0.60
C THR A 119 -8.72 -14.27 -2.13
N PRO A 120 -9.31 -13.24 -2.77
CA PRO A 120 -9.15 -13.00 -4.20
C PRO A 120 -7.80 -12.30 -4.46
N ALA A 121 -6.71 -13.07 -4.44
CA ALA A 121 -5.38 -12.53 -4.68
C ALA A 121 -5.23 -12.06 -6.13
N ILE A 122 -4.66 -10.87 -6.31
CA ILE A 122 -4.44 -10.21 -7.59
C ILE A 122 -2.95 -10.20 -7.90
N GLY A 123 -2.57 -10.72 -9.06
CA GLY A 123 -1.23 -10.55 -9.60
C GLY A 123 -1.24 -9.46 -10.68
N GLY A 124 -0.61 -8.33 -10.43
CA GLY A 124 -0.56 -7.20 -11.34
C GLY A 124 0.71 -7.19 -12.18
N VAL A 125 0.60 -6.81 -13.46
CA VAL A 125 1.73 -6.59 -14.36
C VAL A 125 1.66 -5.20 -14.96
N GLY A 126 2.78 -4.47 -14.88
CA GLY A 126 2.96 -3.15 -15.47
C GLY A 126 4.22 -3.06 -16.32
N LEU A 127 4.30 -2.02 -17.13
CA LEU A 127 5.41 -1.77 -18.04
C LEU A 127 6.08 -0.43 -17.70
N LEU A 128 7.39 -0.46 -17.52
CA LEU A 128 8.25 0.72 -17.61
C LEU A 128 8.81 0.79 -19.04
N ALA A 129 8.57 1.91 -19.72
CA ALA A 129 9.13 2.17 -21.04
C ALA A 129 10.66 2.37 -20.98
N ASP A 130 11.13 2.95 -19.88
CA ASP A 130 12.55 3.17 -19.56
C ASP A 130 12.80 2.71 -18.11
N TRP A 131 13.54 1.61 -17.94
CA TRP A 131 13.83 1.03 -16.64
C TRP A 131 14.67 1.96 -15.74
N THR A 132 15.35 2.95 -16.31
CA THR A 132 16.14 3.94 -15.54
C THR A 132 15.26 4.96 -14.81
N ARG A 133 13.99 5.07 -15.19
CA ARG A 133 12.99 5.95 -14.58
C ARG A 133 12.24 5.33 -13.41
N ASN A 134 12.57 4.11 -13.01
CA ASN A 134 11.93 3.52 -11.84
C ASN A 134 12.33 4.25 -10.55
N VAL A 135 11.38 4.32 -9.61
CA VAL A 135 11.59 4.88 -8.25
C VAL A 135 11.47 3.74 -7.24
N THR A 136 12.18 3.83 -6.13
CA THR A 136 12.15 2.85 -5.05
C THR A 136 11.66 3.50 -3.76
N ILE A 137 11.20 2.69 -2.80
CA ILE A 137 10.62 3.18 -1.54
C ILE A 137 11.61 3.92 -0.64
N GLY A 138 12.90 3.54 -0.63
CA GLY A 138 13.87 4.08 0.31
C GLY A 138 14.18 5.56 0.11
N PHE A 139 14.26 6.34 1.19
CA PHE A 139 14.77 7.72 1.16
C PHE A 139 16.17 7.77 0.56
N LYS A 140 16.48 8.78 -0.26
CA LYS A 140 17.74 8.87 -1.02
C LYS A 140 18.72 9.89 -0.46
N GLY A 141 18.24 11.00 0.09
CA GLY A 141 19.06 12.09 0.59
C GLY A 141 18.50 12.68 1.88
N SER A 142 19.32 13.50 2.56
CA SER A 142 18.82 14.33 3.66
C SER A 142 18.31 15.67 3.12
N GLY A 143 17.19 16.13 3.66
CA GLY A 143 16.58 17.41 3.32
C GLY A 143 15.48 17.33 2.27
N ASP A 144 15.26 16.17 1.64
CA ASP A 144 14.12 15.99 0.73
C ASP A 144 12.80 16.21 1.49
N VAL A 145 11.85 16.87 0.85
CA VAL A 145 10.51 17.09 1.42
C VAL A 145 9.68 15.82 1.28
N ILE A 146 9.09 15.37 2.37
CA ILE A 146 8.15 14.25 2.41
C ILE A 146 6.74 14.82 2.20
N LEU A 147 5.99 14.27 1.24
CA LEU A 147 4.59 14.62 1.03
C LEU A 147 3.71 13.37 1.13
N ALA A 148 2.54 13.53 1.75
CA ALA A 148 1.42 12.63 1.55
C ALA A 148 0.59 13.12 0.36
N VAL A 149 0.31 12.24 -0.59
CA VAL A 149 -0.39 12.55 -1.84
C VAL A 149 -1.62 11.67 -1.95
N GLY A 150 -2.79 12.28 -2.05
CA GLY A 150 -4.10 11.63 -1.99
C GLY A 150 -4.90 12.05 -0.76
N ALA A 151 -6.21 11.83 -0.81
CA ALA A 151 -7.11 12.21 0.27
C ALA A 151 -6.96 11.29 1.49
N ARG A 152 -6.80 11.87 2.68
CA ARG A 152 -6.66 11.15 3.94
C ARG A 152 -7.90 11.36 4.81
N GLY A 153 -8.77 10.35 4.86
CA GLY A 153 -10.02 10.36 5.63
C GLY A 153 -9.87 9.95 7.10
N GLY A 154 -8.74 9.39 7.47
CA GLY A 154 -8.50 8.89 8.82
C GLY A 154 -9.26 7.61 9.14
N HIS A 155 -9.40 6.70 8.16
CA HIS A 155 -10.20 5.49 8.26
C HIS A 155 -9.46 4.37 9.01
N LEU A 156 -9.96 3.99 10.18
CA LEU A 156 -9.35 2.96 11.03
C LEU A 156 -10.03 1.59 10.94
N GLY A 157 -11.21 1.49 10.28
CA GLY A 157 -11.94 0.22 10.19
C GLY A 157 -11.11 -0.86 9.51
N GLN A 158 -11.08 -2.06 10.09
CA GLN A 158 -10.27 -3.22 9.65
C GLN A 158 -8.76 -2.98 9.63
N SER A 159 -8.25 -1.88 10.21
CA SER A 159 -6.81 -1.56 10.20
C SER A 159 -6.00 -2.50 11.11
N LEU A 160 -4.71 -2.60 10.82
CA LEU A 160 -3.75 -3.26 11.72
C LEU A 160 -3.69 -2.57 13.08
N TRP A 161 -3.91 -1.26 13.14
CA TRP A 161 -4.00 -0.53 14.41
C TRP A 161 -5.11 -1.10 15.31
N LEU A 162 -6.31 -1.33 14.80
CA LEU A 162 -7.39 -1.93 15.57
C LEU A 162 -7.07 -3.36 15.99
N ARG A 163 -6.46 -4.15 15.12
CA ARG A 163 -6.09 -5.54 15.41
C ARG A 163 -4.98 -5.64 16.45
N GLU A 164 -3.84 -4.99 16.20
CA GLU A 164 -2.63 -5.20 17.01
C GLU A 164 -2.65 -4.41 18.33
N VAL A 165 -3.27 -3.22 18.34
CA VAL A 165 -3.26 -2.36 19.55
C VAL A 165 -4.54 -2.53 20.37
N HIS A 166 -5.68 -2.78 19.72
CA HIS A 166 -6.97 -2.84 20.39
C HIS A 166 -7.59 -4.24 20.43
N GLY A 167 -6.99 -5.24 19.77
CA GLY A 167 -7.49 -6.62 19.73
C GLY A 167 -8.87 -6.74 19.05
N ARG A 168 -9.18 -5.84 18.09
CA ARG A 168 -10.47 -5.82 17.38
C ARG A 168 -10.32 -6.43 16.00
N GLU A 169 -11.12 -7.45 15.72
CA GLU A 169 -11.14 -8.16 14.44
C GLU A 169 -12.58 -8.42 13.97
N GLY A 170 -12.73 -8.78 12.70
CA GLY A 170 -14.02 -9.14 12.11
C GLY A 170 -15.04 -8.01 12.22
N ALA A 171 -16.24 -8.31 12.71
CA ALA A 171 -17.32 -7.33 12.83
C ALA A 171 -17.02 -6.18 13.80
N ASP A 172 -16.22 -6.43 14.84
CA ASP A 172 -15.86 -5.44 15.87
C ASP A 172 -14.85 -4.40 15.36
N ALA A 173 -14.18 -4.69 14.24
CA ALA A 173 -13.25 -3.76 13.61
C ALA A 173 -13.93 -2.77 12.66
N GLY A 174 -15.24 -2.89 12.42
CA GLY A 174 -16.01 -2.00 11.54
C GLY A 174 -15.77 -2.28 10.04
N PRO A 175 -16.28 -1.41 9.14
CA PRO A 175 -16.11 -1.58 7.71
C PRO A 175 -14.67 -1.27 7.27
N PRO A 176 -14.20 -1.84 6.14
CA PRO A 176 -12.93 -1.47 5.54
C PRO A 176 -12.97 -0.04 4.97
N PRO A 177 -11.81 0.58 4.67
CA PRO A 177 -11.78 1.89 4.04
C PRO A 177 -12.47 1.85 2.67
N PRO A 178 -13.25 2.88 2.31
CA PRO A 178 -13.87 2.96 0.99
C PRO A 178 -12.81 3.21 -0.08
N VAL A 179 -13.06 2.69 -1.28
CA VAL A 179 -12.20 2.88 -2.45
C VAL A 179 -12.87 3.84 -3.43
N ASP A 180 -12.35 5.07 -3.53
CA ASP A 180 -12.71 6.02 -4.60
C ASP A 180 -11.82 5.76 -5.82
N LEU A 181 -12.31 4.96 -6.76
CA LEU A 181 -11.56 4.57 -7.96
C LEU A 181 -11.22 5.75 -8.88
N ALA A 182 -12.02 6.81 -8.87
CA ALA A 182 -11.73 8.01 -9.64
C ALA A 182 -10.60 8.82 -9.01
N ALA A 183 -10.57 8.94 -7.68
CA ALA A 183 -9.47 9.55 -6.95
C ALA A 183 -8.20 8.71 -7.08
N GLU A 184 -8.30 7.37 -6.93
CA GLU A 184 -7.18 6.43 -7.14
C GLU A 184 -6.49 6.66 -8.48
N ARG A 185 -7.28 6.71 -9.57
CA ARG A 185 -6.75 6.95 -10.92
C ARG A 185 -6.09 8.33 -11.05
N ARG A 186 -6.75 9.39 -10.58
CA ARG A 186 -6.17 10.76 -10.67
C ARG A 186 -4.85 10.87 -9.92
N THR A 187 -4.81 10.34 -8.69
CA THR A 187 -3.60 10.37 -7.86
C THR A 187 -2.48 9.56 -8.52
N GLY A 188 -2.76 8.36 -8.99
CA GLY A 188 -1.76 7.51 -9.61
C GLY A 188 -1.26 8.06 -10.97
N ASP A 189 -2.12 8.66 -11.79
CA ASP A 189 -1.71 9.31 -13.04
C ASP A 189 -0.76 10.48 -12.75
N LEU A 190 -1.04 11.28 -11.71
CA LEU A 190 -0.12 12.33 -11.22
C LEU A 190 1.22 11.72 -10.80
N ILE A 191 1.21 10.70 -9.95
CA ILE A 191 2.45 10.06 -9.42
C ILE A 191 3.31 9.55 -10.58
N ARG A 192 2.76 8.80 -11.54
CA ARG A 192 3.51 8.32 -12.70
C ARG A 192 4.11 9.46 -13.52
N GLY A 193 3.32 10.51 -13.79
CA GLY A 193 3.82 11.69 -14.51
C GLY A 193 4.98 12.38 -13.78
N GLN A 194 4.94 12.45 -12.44
CA GLN A 194 5.99 13.05 -11.65
C GLN A 194 7.25 12.15 -11.55
N ILE A 195 7.08 10.83 -11.55
CA ILE A 195 8.21 9.89 -11.66
C ILE A 195 8.87 10.02 -13.03
N GLU A 196 8.10 10.06 -14.11
CA GLU A 196 8.61 10.21 -15.48
C GLU A 196 9.34 11.56 -15.66
N ALA A 197 8.84 12.63 -15.06
CA ALA A 197 9.49 13.94 -15.04
C ALA A 197 10.80 13.96 -14.20
N GLY A 198 11.03 12.95 -13.35
CA GLY A 198 12.21 12.87 -12.49
C GLY A 198 12.12 13.78 -11.25
N HIS A 199 10.92 14.16 -10.83
CA HIS A 199 10.69 15.02 -9.67
C HIS A 199 10.70 14.27 -8.34
N LEU A 200 10.47 12.94 -8.36
CA LEU A 200 10.42 12.11 -7.16
C LEU A 200 11.75 11.40 -6.91
N SER A 201 12.28 11.51 -5.69
CA SER A 201 13.45 10.73 -5.25
C SER A 201 13.06 9.39 -4.63
N ALA A 202 11.89 9.28 -4.00
CA ALA A 202 11.31 8.04 -3.49
C ALA A 202 9.79 8.09 -3.60
N CYS A 203 9.16 6.92 -3.72
CA CYS A 203 7.72 6.76 -3.70
C CYS A 203 7.35 5.43 -3.04
N HIS A 204 6.28 5.43 -2.25
CA HIS A 204 5.71 4.26 -1.58
C HIS A 204 4.21 4.46 -1.44
N ASP A 205 3.42 3.40 -1.60
CA ASP A 205 2.01 3.47 -1.30
C ASP A 205 1.76 3.45 0.22
N VAL A 206 0.59 3.91 0.65
CA VAL A 206 0.14 3.79 2.03
C VAL A 206 -0.90 2.68 2.08
N SER A 207 -0.57 1.59 2.79
CA SER A 207 -1.41 0.39 2.93
C SER A 207 -1.49 -0.05 4.39
N ASP A 208 -1.17 -1.30 4.68
CA ASP A 208 -1.23 -1.91 6.01
C ASP A 208 -0.41 -1.11 7.05
N GLY A 209 -1.07 -0.68 8.13
CA GLY A 209 -0.47 0.11 9.21
C GLY A 209 -0.35 1.60 8.92
N GLY A 210 -0.81 2.07 7.76
CA GLY A 210 -0.93 3.49 7.43
C GLY A 210 0.40 4.22 7.24
N VAL A 211 0.33 5.54 7.34
CA VAL A 211 1.46 6.46 7.10
C VAL A 211 2.67 6.18 8.00
N ALA A 212 2.45 5.78 9.26
CA ALA A 212 3.57 5.52 10.19
C ALA A 212 4.41 4.32 9.76
N VAL A 213 3.76 3.25 9.29
CA VAL A 213 4.45 2.05 8.81
C VAL A 213 5.14 2.35 7.49
N ALA A 214 4.47 3.01 6.54
CA ALA A 214 5.07 3.41 5.28
C ALA A 214 6.31 4.30 5.47
N LEU A 215 6.28 5.28 6.40
CA LEU A 215 7.46 6.08 6.76
C LEU A 215 8.60 5.22 7.32
N ALA A 216 8.26 4.25 8.18
CA ALA A 216 9.26 3.35 8.76
C ALA A 216 9.92 2.48 7.67
N GLU A 217 9.16 1.95 6.73
CA GLU A 217 9.65 1.15 5.61
C GLU A 217 10.53 1.96 4.68
N MET A 218 10.12 3.18 4.32
CA MET A 218 10.93 4.11 3.53
C MET A 218 12.26 4.46 4.22
N ALA A 219 12.21 4.70 5.54
CA ALA A 219 13.39 5.02 6.33
C ALA A 219 14.34 3.82 6.49
N LEU A 220 13.80 2.63 6.75
CA LEU A 220 14.59 1.39 6.84
C LEU A 220 15.26 1.03 5.51
N ALA A 221 14.51 1.14 4.41
CA ALA A 221 15.02 0.84 3.07
C ALA A 221 16.13 1.81 2.64
N GLY A 222 15.99 3.10 2.98
CA GLY A 222 17.00 4.14 2.68
C GLY A 222 18.11 4.23 3.70
N GLY A 223 17.92 3.74 4.91
CA GLY A 223 18.83 3.94 6.03
C GLY A 223 18.93 5.41 6.45
N ILE A 224 17.91 6.22 6.18
CA ILE A 224 17.81 7.65 6.47
C ILE A 224 16.54 7.88 7.25
N GLY A 225 16.60 8.63 8.35
CA GLY A 225 15.44 8.98 9.15
C GLY A 225 14.64 10.14 8.58
N ALA A 226 13.69 10.62 9.36
CA ALA A 226 12.87 11.76 9.01
C ALA A 226 12.40 12.53 10.25
N MET A 227 12.14 13.83 10.06
CA MET A 227 11.41 14.65 11.01
C MET A 227 10.06 15.00 10.39
N ILE A 228 8.99 14.63 11.08
CA ILE A 228 7.61 14.81 10.65
C ILE A 228 7.03 15.99 11.41
N ASP A 229 6.66 17.02 10.67
CA ASP A 229 6.20 18.28 11.20
C ASP A 229 4.85 18.15 11.89
N ARG A 230 4.72 18.85 12.99
CA ARG A 230 3.46 19.00 13.70
C ARG A 230 2.47 19.83 12.90
N LYS A 231 1.43 19.20 12.38
CA LYS A 231 0.25 19.89 11.81
C LYS A 231 -1.03 19.41 12.48
N GLN A 232 -1.94 20.32 12.70
CA GLN A 232 -3.20 20.32 13.43
C GLN A 232 -4.32 19.45 12.87
N PRO A 233 -5.32 19.12 13.67
CA PRO A 233 -5.34 18.68 15.06
C PRO A 233 -4.89 17.23 15.17
N PHE A 234 -4.13 16.91 16.21
CA PHE A 234 -3.40 15.66 16.30
C PHE A 234 -4.25 14.52 16.90
N ASP A 235 -5.03 13.84 16.10
CA ASP A 235 -5.45 12.47 16.38
C ASP A 235 -4.38 11.51 15.83
N CYS A 236 -3.46 11.08 16.68
CA CYS A 236 -2.34 10.22 16.33
C CYS A 236 -2.78 8.96 15.56
N ALA A 237 -3.84 8.30 16.03
CA ALA A 237 -4.32 7.06 15.42
C ALA A 237 -4.81 7.32 14.00
N ARG A 238 -5.68 8.30 13.81
CA ARG A 238 -6.24 8.63 12.50
C ARG A 238 -5.22 9.23 11.54
N SER A 239 -4.29 10.04 12.06
CA SER A 239 -3.30 10.72 11.21
C SER A 239 -2.21 9.78 10.69
N PHE A 240 -1.84 8.76 11.47
CA PHE A 240 -0.67 7.94 11.19
C PHE A 240 -0.96 6.46 10.93
N PHE A 241 -2.06 5.92 11.48
CA PHE A 241 -2.37 4.49 11.40
C PHE A 241 -3.66 4.19 10.64
N ALA A 242 -4.29 5.22 10.04
CA ALA A 242 -5.39 5.00 9.11
C ALA A 242 -4.87 4.38 7.81
N GLU A 243 -5.62 3.41 7.31
CA GLU A 243 -5.31 2.67 6.08
C GLU A 243 -6.15 3.20 4.91
N ASP A 244 -6.11 4.53 4.72
CA ASP A 244 -6.84 5.20 3.64
C ASP A 244 -6.34 4.74 2.28
N GLN A 245 -7.25 4.54 1.33
CA GLN A 245 -6.92 4.08 -0.02
C GLN A 245 -6.52 5.23 -0.94
N GLY A 246 -5.72 4.93 -1.97
CA GLY A 246 -5.29 5.93 -2.97
C GLY A 246 -4.29 6.96 -2.46
N VAL A 247 -3.54 6.63 -1.40
CA VAL A 247 -2.55 7.52 -0.79
C VAL A 247 -1.14 7.02 -1.06
N TYR A 248 -0.24 7.96 -1.38
CA TYR A 248 1.20 7.70 -1.56
C TYR A 248 2.01 8.59 -0.62
N LEU A 249 3.15 8.09 -0.15
CA LEU A 249 4.22 8.90 0.39
C LEU A 249 5.30 9.08 -0.66
N VAL A 250 5.66 10.31 -0.91
CA VAL A 250 6.72 10.63 -1.87
C VAL A 250 7.76 11.56 -1.24
N THR A 251 8.98 11.49 -1.78
CA THR A 251 10.00 12.50 -1.46
C THR A 251 10.38 13.29 -2.70
N VAL A 252 10.49 14.59 -2.52
CA VAL A 252 10.75 15.57 -3.59
C VAL A 252 11.90 16.47 -3.16
N HIS A 253 12.83 16.77 -4.06
CA HIS A 253 13.87 17.77 -3.81
C HIS A 253 13.28 19.18 -3.72
N ASP A 254 13.85 20.06 -2.90
CA ASP A 254 13.33 21.43 -2.69
C ASP A 254 13.09 22.18 -4.00
N HIS A 255 13.96 22.01 -4.97
CA HIS A 255 13.85 22.73 -6.26
C HIS A 255 12.66 22.27 -7.12
N ALA A 256 12.15 21.04 -6.92
CA ALA A 256 11.02 20.47 -7.64
C ALA A 256 9.69 20.58 -6.87
N LEU A 257 9.72 21.05 -5.61
CA LEU A 257 8.55 21.06 -4.73
C LEU A 257 7.39 21.90 -5.30
N LEU A 258 7.68 23.11 -5.78
CA LEU A 258 6.65 24.01 -6.29
C LEU A 258 6.03 23.48 -7.58
N ASP A 259 6.82 22.86 -8.46
CA ASP A 259 6.34 22.25 -9.70
C ASP A 259 5.45 21.05 -9.39
N PHE A 260 5.86 20.22 -8.42
CA PHE A 260 5.05 19.10 -7.95
C PHE A 260 3.71 19.56 -7.36
N LEU A 261 3.72 20.54 -6.44
CA LEU A 261 2.48 21.05 -5.83
C LEU A 261 1.57 21.72 -6.86
N GLY A 262 2.15 22.42 -7.84
CA GLY A 262 1.41 23.00 -8.97
C GLY A 262 0.73 21.93 -9.82
N ALA A 263 1.42 20.85 -10.14
CA ALA A 263 0.87 19.71 -10.87
C ALA A 263 -0.23 19.00 -10.08
N ALA A 264 -0.05 18.80 -8.78
CA ALA A 264 -1.05 18.20 -7.90
C ALA A 264 -2.33 19.04 -7.86
N HIS A 265 -2.18 20.35 -7.69
CA HIS A 265 -3.31 21.29 -7.71
C HIS A 265 -4.06 21.26 -9.05
N ALA A 266 -3.33 21.28 -10.16
CA ALA A 266 -3.93 21.23 -11.50
C ALA A 266 -4.68 19.90 -11.77
N ALA A 267 -4.20 18.79 -11.17
CA ALA A 267 -4.86 17.49 -11.23
C ALA A 267 -6.03 17.34 -10.24
N GLY A 268 -6.25 18.30 -9.34
CA GLY A 268 -7.24 18.19 -8.27
C GLY A 268 -6.90 17.10 -7.26
N VAL A 269 -5.60 16.88 -6.98
CA VAL A 269 -5.07 15.91 -6.04
C VAL A 269 -4.52 16.64 -4.81
N GLU A 270 -4.90 16.16 -3.63
CA GLU A 270 -4.34 16.66 -2.38
C GLU A 270 -2.86 16.23 -2.27
N ALA A 271 -1.99 17.17 -1.92
CA ALA A 271 -0.58 16.92 -1.66
C ALA A 271 -0.13 17.75 -0.46
N GLU A 272 0.14 17.08 0.64
CA GLU A 272 0.48 17.73 1.91
C GLU A 272 1.94 17.47 2.28
N PRO A 273 2.79 18.52 2.40
CA PRO A 273 4.11 18.38 3.00
C PRO A 273 3.97 17.95 4.46
N MET A 274 4.66 16.89 4.83
CA MET A 274 4.60 16.28 6.16
C MET A 274 5.88 16.50 6.96
N GLY A 275 6.99 16.79 6.32
CA GLY A 275 8.29 16.89 6.98
C GLY A 275 9.46 16.73 6.01
N ARG A 276 10.62 16.37 6.57
CA ARG A 276 11.85 16.22 5.80
C ARG A 276 12.64 14.99 6.19
N THR A 277 13.31 14.40 5.22
CA THR A 277 14.25 13.30 5.44
C THR A 277 15.52 13.77 6.13
N GLY A 278 16.12 12.95 6.97
CA GLY A 278 17.42 13.21 7.58
C GLY A 278 17.68 12.42 8.86
N GLY A 279 18.95 12.34 9.23
CA GLY A 279 19.38 11.67 10.47
C GLY A 279 19.19 10.15 10.45
N LYS A 280 19.09 9.57 11.65
CA LYS A 280 18.96 8.12 11.92
C LYS A 280 17.79 7.78 12.82
N ARG A 281 16.80 8.66 12.87
CA ARG A 281 15.60 8.50 13.70
C ARG A 281 14.37 8.94 12.91
N LEU A 282 13.21 8.37 13.22
CA LEU A 282 11.93 8.97 12.93
C LEU A 282 11.55 9.83 14.12
N ILE A 283 11.29 11.10 13.88
CA ILE A 283 10.90 12.08 14.90
C ILE A 283 9.53 12.60 14.49
N PHE A 284 8.54 12.38 15.34
CA PHE A 284 7.20 12.94 15.19
C PHE A 284 7.05 14.08 16.18
N GLU A 285 7.04 15.32 15.67
CA GLU A 285 6.88 16.50 16.52
C GLU A 285 5.51 16.51 17.18
N ARG A 286 5.48 16.74 18.48
CA ARG A 286 4.26 16.87 19.28
C ARG A 286 4.29 18.14 20.13
N PRO A 287 3.08 18.61 20.62
CA PRO A 287 3.01 19.82 21.44
C PRO A 287 3.87 19.79 22.70
N ASP A 288 3.91 18.62 23.33
CA ASP A 288 4.48 18.47 24.69
C ASP A 288 5.88 17.85 24.66
N ARG A 289 6.10 16.94 23.74
CA ARG A 289 7.38 16.25 23.52
C ARG A 289 7.35 15.52 22.18
N ASP A 290 8.49 15.35 21.55
CA ASP A 290 8.61 14.55 20.33
C ASP A 290 8.53 13.07 20.66
N ASP A 291 7.84 12.30 19.79
CA ASP A 291 7.97 10.85 19.78
C ASP A 291 9.13 10.49 18.84
N VAL A 292 10.10 9.77 19.39
CA VAL A 292 11.35 9.47 18.69
C VAL A 292 11.58 7.97 18.63
N VAL A 293 11.80 7.44 17.45
CA VAL A 293 12.15 6.03 17.23
C VAL A 293 13.45 5.94 16.44
N ALA A 294 14.45 5.23 16.96
CA ALA A 294 15.69 5.01 16.26
C ALA A 294 15.53 3.98 15.14
N LEU A 295 16.20 4.18 14.00
CA LEU A 295 16.15 3.23 12.89
C LEU A 295 16.72 1.86 13.28
N ASP A 296 17.70 1.82 14.17
CA ASP A 296 18.29 0.55 14.64
C ASP A 296 17.26 -0.25 15.46
N ASP A 297 16.44 0.41 16.27
CA ASP A 297 15.36 -0.24 17.05
C ASP A 297 14.26 -0.75 16.11
N LEU A 298 13.85 0.05 15.11
CA LEU A 298 12.90 -0.37 14.09
C LEU A 298 13.42 -1.57 13.30
N ARG A 299 14.69 -1.54 12.89
CA ARG A 299 15.33 -2.64 12.16
C ARG A 299 15.38 -3.91 13.01
N ALA A 300 15.78 -3.79 14.26
CA ALA A 300 15.82 -4.92 15.16
C ALA A 300 14.44 -5.58 15.35
N ALA A 301 13.38 -4.77 15.51
CA ALA A 301 12.01 -5.26 15.61
C ALA A 301 11.53 -5.93 14.31
N HIS A 302 11.79 -5.31 13.15
CA HIS A 302 11.37 -5.81 11.84
C HIS A 302 12.09 -7.12 11.47
N GLU A 303 13.40 -7.23 11.72
CA GLU A 303 14.21 -8.38 11.34
C GLU A 303 14.18 -9.52 12.38
N ALA A 304 13.67 -9.28 13.59
CA ALA A 304 13.68 -10.30 14.67
C ALA A 304 12.62 -11.39 14.50
N PHE A 305 11.53 -11.13 13.78
CA PHE A 305 10.36 -12.01 13.74
C PHE A 305 10.72 -13.44 13.29
N PHE A 306 11.27 -13.61 12.09
CA PHE A 306 11.61 -14.93 11.56
C PHE A 306 12.75 -15.62 12.33
N PRO A 307 13.87 -14.95 12.68
CA PRO A 307 14.87 -15.55 13.54
C PRO A 307 14.33 -16.04 14.88
N ASN A 308 13.49 -15.27 15.54
CA ASN A 308 12.87 -15.66 16.80
C ASN A 308 11.90 -16.84 16.64
N LEU A 309 11.05 -16.81 15.62
CA LEU A 309 10.12 -17.88 15.30
C LEU A 309 10.85 -19.21 15.03
N MET A 310 11.93 -19.17 14.25
CA MET A 310 12.71 -20.35 13.89
C MET A 310 13.57 -20.86 15.03
N SER A 311 14.00 -19.98 15.95
CA SER A 311 14.80 -20.38 17.13
C SER A 311 13.95 -20.98 18.24
N ALA A 312 12.68 -20.59 18.36
CA ALA A 312 11.76 -21.13 19.36
C ALA A 312 11.28 -22.56 19.08
N SER A 313 11.65 -23.12 17.92
CA SER A 313 11.28 -24.48 17.46
C SER A 313 12.42 -25.51 17.60
N ALA A 314 13.52 -25.16 18.27
CA ALA A 314 14.69 -26.01 18.49
C ALA A 314 14.75 -26.54 19.93
#